data_7546073c33566680a8f3fd7ea61c6cf0
#
_entry.id   7546073c33566680a8f3fd7ea61c6cf0
#
_cell.length_a   1.000
_cell.length_b   1.000
_cell.length_c   1.000
_cell.angle_alpha   90.00
_cell.angle_beta   90.00
_cell.angle_gamma   90.00
#
_symmetry.space_group_name_H-M   'P 1'
#
loop_
_entity.id
_entity.type
_entity.pdbx_description
1 polymer ?
#
loop_
_entity_poly.entity_id
_entity_poly.type
_entity_poly.pdbx_seq_one_letter_code
_entity_poly.pdbx_strand_id
1 'polypeptide(L)'
;MDTVLLASWVRVHSRDSRFLEAGCAAGAVSLLLAKKFHNKHFHITGLEIQSELVKVARLNAAENDLADKVDFVEGDLRDRNLFPRESFDGLAINPPYSSMSAGRESDNISRSTARLELTCTPDDVGELASRVLKGRGRLFAVFASSRLDVFINAMMKFKITPKRLKPVYPKRNSDSGIFLIECVKHGGQGLIFMPPLIVRDDDGNYTQELLDAYKF
;
A
#
# COMPACT_ATOMS: atom_id res chain seq x y z
N MET A 1 10.44 6.80 0.35
CA MET A 1 9.43 7.79 0.77
C MET A 1 8.04 7.17 0.75
N ASP A 2 7.58 6.63 -0.34
CA ASP A 2 6.22 6.08 -0.53
C ASP A 2 5.85 5.02 0.52
N THR A 3 6.76 4.10 0.81
CA THR A 3 6.65 3.08 1.87
C THR A 3 6.31 3.69 3.24
N VAL A 4 7.04 4.74 3.64
CA VAL A 4 6.85 5.42 4.93
C VAL A 4 5.54 6.19 4.93
N LEU A 5 5.23 6.89 3.84
CA LEU A 5 3.97 7.61 3.70
C LEU A 5 2.77 6.67 3.75
N LEU A 6 2.85 5.50 3.09
CA LEU A 6 1.80 4.49 3.19
C LEU A 6 1.64 3.99 4.63
N ALA A 7 2.74 3.62 5.29
CA ALA A 7 2.68 3.16 6.68
C ALA A 7 2.14 4.24 7.64
N SER A 8 2.50 5.51 7.43
CA SER A 8 1.95 6.63 8.21
C SER A 8 0.45 6.81 7.99
N TRP A 9 -0.02 6.59 6.74
CA TRP A 9 -1.42 6.75 6.33
C TRP A 9 -2.36 5.67 6.88
N VAL A 10 -1.86 4.44 7.07
CA VAL A 10 -2.64 3.32 7.61
C VAL A 10 -3.16 3.63 9.01
N ARG A 11 -4.43 3.34 9.24
CA ARG A 11 -5.11 3.47 10.54
C ARG A 11 -5.82 2.17 10.90
N VAL A 12 -5.77 1.84 12.18
CA VAL A 12 -6.46 0.68 12.76
C VAL A 12 -7.62 1.15 13.60
N HIS A 13 -8.80 0.64 13.33
CA HIS A 13 -10.07 1.05 13.97
C HIS A 13 -10.57 0.08 15.05
N SER A 14 -10.08 -1.15 15.06
CA SER A 14 -10.41 -2.17 16.07
C SER A 14 -9.19 -2.47 16.95
N ARG A 15 -9.42 -3.09 18.09
CA ARG A 15 -8.34 -3.56 18.97
C ARG A 15 -7.60 -4.75 18.34
N ASP A 16 -8.36 -5.67 17.75
CA ASP A 16 -7.83 -6.84 17.06
C ASP A 16 -7.93 -6.59 15.56
N SER A 17 -6.81 -6.51 14.90
CA SER A 17 -6.75 -6.18 13.48
C SER A 17 -5.79 -7.10 12.74
N ARG A 18 -6.32 -7.78 11.74
CA ARG A 18 -5.54 -8.57 10.77
C ARG A 18 -5.41 -7.79 9.48
N PHE A 19 -4.18 -7.52 9.09
CA PHE A 19 -3.87 -6.79 7.87
C PHE A 19 -3.16 -7.68 6.85
N LEU A 20 -3.36 -7.35 5.59
CA LEU A 20 -2.59 -7.87 4.46
C LEU A 20 -1.80 -6.72 3.84
N GLU A 21 -0.52 -6.92 3.56
CA GLU A 21 0.23 -6.09 2.62
C GLU A 21 0.39 -6.87 1.32
N ALA A 22 -0.12 -6.34 0.19
CA ALA A 22 0.05 -6.95 -1.12
C ALA A 22 1.26 -6.35 -1.84
N GLY A 23 2.20 -7.21 -2.29
CA GLY A 23 3.47 -6.78 -2.86
C GLY A 23 4.40 -6.21 -1.81
N CYS A 24 4.67 -7.00 -0.76
CA CYS A 24 5.42 -6.50 0.41
C CYS A 24 6.93 -6.36 0.16
N ALA A 25 7.45 -6.86 -0.96
CA ALA A 25 8.89 -6.89 -1.25
C ALA A 25 9.70 -7.42 -0.05
N ALA A 26 10.69 -6.66 0.44
CA ALA A 26 11.49 -7.02 1.62
C ALA A 26 10.78 -6.73 2.95
N GLY A 27 9.45 -6.47 2.97
CA GLY A 27 8.63 -6.35 4.17
C GLY A 27 8.61 -4.99 4.86
N ALA A 28 9.10 -3.92 4.21
CA ALA A 28 9.30 -2.64 4.90
C ALA A 28 8.01 -2.01 5.43
N VAL A 29 6.89 -2.02 4.69
CA VAL A 29 5.59 -1.49 5.17
C VAL A 29 5.07 -2.38 6.29
N SER A 30 5.14 -3.71 6.14
CA SER A 30 4.71 -4.67 7.17
C SER A 30 5.41 -4.42 8.50
N LEU A 31 6.73 -4.26 8.49
CA LEU A 31 7.53 -4.02 9.70
C LEU A 31 7.22 -2.66 10.34
N LEU A 32 7.07 -1.60 9.54
CA LEU A 32 6.67 -0.28 10.02
C LEU A 32 5.29 -0.31 10.67
N LEU A 33 4.32 -1.04 10.09
CA LEU A 33 2.98 -1.20 10.66
C LEU A 33 2.98 -2.03 11.94
N ALA A 34 3.74 -3.12 11.98
CA ALA A 34 3.91 -3.92 13.18
C ALA A 34 4.49 -3.10 14.34
N LYS A 35 5.51 -2.26 14.06
CA LYS A 35 6.09 -1.34 15.03
C LYS A 35 5.10 -0.24 15.44
N LYS A 36 4.42 0.39 14.49
CA LYS A 36 3.42 1.44 14.73
C LYS A 36 2.28 0.99 15.65
N PHE A 37 1.85 -0.25 15.49
CA PHE A 37 0.70 -0.81 16.22
C PHE A 37 1.12 -1.84 17.27
N HIS A 38 2.36 -1.79 17.78
CA HIS A 38 2.91 -2.76 18.74
C HIS A 38 2.06 -2.91 20.00
N ASN A 39 1.37 -1.85 20.45
CA ASN A 39 0.50 -1.82 21.62
C ASN A 39 -0.92 -2.36 21.36
N LYS A 40 -1.19 -2.91 20.17
CA LYS A 40 -2.48 -3.49 19.78
C LYS A 40 -2.35 -4.96 19.46
N HIS A 41 -3.45 -5.68 19.49
CA HIS A 41 -3.57 -7.02 18.92
C HIS A 41 -3.58 -6.89 17.38
N PHE A 42 -2.45 -6.50 16.84
CA PHE A 42 -2.24 -6.27 15.42
C PHE A 42 -1.34 -7.35 14.83
N HIS A 43 -1.80 -7.94 13.75
CA HIS A 43 -1.01 -8.91 13.00
C HIS A 43 -1.10 -8.58 11.51
N ILE A 44 0.03 -8.63 10.80
CA ILE A 44 0.08 -8.37 9.37
C ILE A 44 0.69 -9.54 8.62
N THR A 45 0.09 -9.87 7.49
CA THR A 45 0.62 -10.84 6.53
C THR A 45 1.15 -10.06 5.31
N GLY A 46 2.42 -10.19 5.00
CA GLY A 46 3.01 -9.68 3.76
C GLY A 46 2.91 -10.74 2.67
N LEU A 47 2.32 -10.38 1.53
CA LEU A 47 2.25 -11.22 0.33
C LEU A 47 3.25 -10.73 -0.71
N GLU A 48 4.11 -11.62 -1.20
CA GLU A 48 5.10 -11.30 -2.23
C GLU A 48 5.24 -12.49 -3.18
N ILE A 49 5.33 -12.20 -4.48
CA ILE A 49 5.45 -13.23 -5.52
C ILE A 49 6.88 -13.76 -5.68
N GLN A 50 7.87 -12.95 -5.28
CA GLN A 50 9.28 -13.27 -5.41
C GLN A 50 9.78 -13.98 -4.14
N SER A 51 10.10 -15.28 -4.25
CA SER A 51 10.56 -16.11 -3.12
C SER A 51 11.79 -15.53 -2.41
N GLU A 52 12.72 -14.94 -3.15
CA GLU A 52 13.93 -14.34 -2.57
C GLU A 52 13.60 -13.12 -1.69
N LEU A 53 12.64 -12.30 -2.10
CA LEU A 53 12.21 -11.16 -1.29
C LEU A 53 11.45 -11.61 -0.04
N VAL A 54 10.68 -12.70 -0.12
CA VAL A 54 10.02 -13.31 1.05
C VAL A 54 11.06 -13.78 2.08
N LYS A 55 12.15 -14.38 1.64
CA LYS A 55 13.25 -14.78 2.54
C LYS A 55 13.87 -13.58 3.23
N VAL A 56 14.16 -12.51 2.48
CA VAL A 56 14.70 -11.25 3.02
C VAL A 56 13.72 -10.63 4.00
N ALA A 57 12.43 -10.60 3.69
CA ALA A 57 11.40 -10.05 4.57
C ALA A 57 11.33 -10.79 5.92
N ARG A 58 11.43 -12.13 5.90
CA ARG A 58 11.48 -12.95 7.12
C ARG A 58 12.74 -12.67 7.97
N LEU A 59 13.90 -12.53 7.32
CA LEU A 59 15.14 -12.14 8.02
C LEU A 59 14.99 -10.76 8.66
N ASN A 60 14.47 -9.78 7.91
CA ASN A 60 14.23 -8.44 8.44
C ASN A 60 13.27 -8.45 9.65
N ALA A 61 12.23 -9.28 9.64
CA ALA A 61 11.32 -9.40 10.78
C ALA A 61 12.02 -9.98 12.01
N ALA A 62 12.85 -11.01 11.82
CA ALA A 62 13.60 -11.63 12.91
C ALA A 62 14.64 -10.66 13.51
N GLU A 63 15.39 -9.94 12.67
CA GLU A 63 16.40 -8.97 13.11
C GLU A 63 15.81 -7.73 13.83
N ASN A 64 14.51 -7.47 13.64
CA ASN A 64 13.81 -6.36 14.30
C ASN A 64 12.88 -6.81 15.44
N ASP A 65 12.96 -8.06 15.88
CA ASP A 65 12.11 -8.64 16.94
C ASP A 65 10.60 -8.52 16.66
N LEU A 66 10.21 -8.66 15.39
CA LEU A 66 8.82 -8.53 14.93
C LEU A 66 8.25 -9.82 14.35
N ALA A 67 8.98 -10.94 14.44
CA ALA A 67 8.55 -12.22 13.85
C ALA A 67 7.24 -12.79 14.43
N ASP A 68 6.84 -12.35 15.62
CA ASP A 68 5.57 -12.69 16.26
C ASP A 68 4.38 -11.82 15.76
N LYS A 69 4.66 -10.74 15.06
CA LYS A 69 3.69 -9.74 14.57
C LYS A 69 3.44 -9.80 13.07
N VAL A 70 4.37 -10.43 12.34
CA VAL A 70 4.38 -10.41 10.87
C VAL A 70 4.59 -11.81 10.30
N ASP A 71 3.70 -12.25 9.43
CA ASP A 71 3.92 -13.40 8.56
C ASP A 71 4.24 -12.97 7.14
N PHE A 72 5.04 -13.77 6.41
CA PHE A 72 5.30 -13.55 5.00
C PHE A 72 4.94 -14.80 4.18
N VAL A 73 4.10 -14.59 3.17
CA VAL A 73 3.57 -15.63 2.28
C VAL A 73 4.07 -15.37 0.86
N GLU A 74 4.65 -16.40 0.25
CA GLU A 74 4.96 -16.39 -1.18
C GLU A 74 3.69 -16.70 -1.97
N GLY A 75 3.37 -15.86 -2.96
CA GLY A 75 2.21 -16.12 -3.81
C GLY A 75 1.83 -14.95 -4.70
N ASP A 76 0.96 -15.22 -5.65
CA ASP A 76 0.39 -14.22 -6.56
C ASP A 76 -0.92 -13.66 -5.98
N LEU A 77 -1.05 -12.35 -5.90
CA LEU A 77 -2.26 -11.68 -5.40
C LEU A 77 -3.54 -12.05 -6.20
N ARG A 78 -3.37 -12.53 -7.44
CA ARG A 78 -4.46 -13.00 -8.31
C ARG A 78 -4.93 -14.42 -7.98
N ASP A 79 -4.16 -15.18 -7.20
CA ASP A 79 -4.59 -16.50 -6.75
C ASP A 79 -5.76 -16.37 -5.76
N ARG A 80 -6.92 -16.84 -6.20
CA ARG A 80 -8.16 -16.74 -5.43
C ARG A 80 -8.20 -17.69 -4.22
N ASN A 81 -7.33 -18.67 -4.18
CA ASN A 81 -7.30 -19.72 -3.15
C ASN A 81 -6.29 -19.40 -2.03
N LEU A 82 -5.44 -18.40 -2.22
CA LEU A 82 -4.33 -18.10 -1.31
C LEU A 82 -4.80 -17.67 0.09
N PHE A 83 -5.89 -16.92 0.16
CA PHE A 83 -6.47 -16.47 1.42
C PHE A 83 -7.98 -16.73 1.49
N PRO A 84 -8.49 -17.09 2.68
CA PRO A 84 -9.94 -17.18 2.89
C PRO A 84 -10.63 -15.84 2.58
N ARG A 85 -11.88 -15.92 2.16
CA ARG A 85 -12.70 -14.72 1.98
C ARG A 85 -12.90 -14.01 3.32
N GLU A 86 -12.96 -12.69 3.30
CA GLU A 86 -13.29 -11.84 4.45
C GLU A 86 -12.43 -12.12 5.69
N SER A 87 -11.13 -12.37 5.48
CA SER A 87 -10.18 -12.73 6.55
C SER A 87 -9.41 -11.53 7.11
N PHE A 88 -9.40 -10.37 6.43
CA PHE A 88 -8.62 -9.21 6.82
C PHE A 88 -9.49 -7.98 7.11
N ASP A 89 -9.09 -7.21 8.12
CA ASP A 89 -9.69 -5.94 8.50
C ASP A 89 -9.14 -4.79 7.64
N GLY A 90 -7.90 -4.94 7.14
CA GLY A 90 -7.25 -3.97 6.29
C GLY A 90 -6.32 -4.59 5.25
N LEU A 91 -6.11 -3.85 4.17
CA LEU A 91 -5.19 -4.14 3.09
C LEU A 91 -4.34 -2.91 2.81
N ALA A 92 -3.03 -3.05 2.81
CA ALA A 92 -2.09 -2.02 2.39
C ALA A 92 -1.44 -2.43 1.07
N ILE A 93 -1.23 -1.46 0.16
CA ILE A 93 -0.55 -1.71 -1.10
C ILE A 93 0.23 -0.49 -1.59
N ASN A 94 1.47 -0.74 -2.00
CA ASN A 94 2.32 0.18 -2.74
C ASN A 94 2.70 -0.49 -4.07
N PRO A 95 1.81 -0.51 -5.07
CA PRO A 95 2.08 -1.23 -6.29
C PRO A 95 3.18 -0.54 -7.11
N PRO A 96 3.94 -1.29 -7.91
CA PRO A 96 4.91 -0.70 -8.82
C PRO A 96 4.20 0.24 -9.81
N TYR A 97 4.77 1.44 -10.02
CA TYR A 97 4.19 2.47 -10.90
C TYR A 97 4.59 2.30 -12.38
N SER A 98 5.09 1.14 -12.79
CA SER A 98 5.56 0.92 -14.16
C SER A 98 4.46 1.29 -15.15
N SER A 99 4.70 2.37 -15.84
CA SER A 99 3.83 2.90 -16.88
C SER A 99 3.83 1.97 -18.09
N MET A 100 2.69 1.48 -18.47
CA MET A 100 2.49 0.95 -19.84
C MET A 100 2.59 2.06 -20.91
N SER A 101 3.19 3.23 -20.59
CA SER A 101 3.23 4.39 -21.48
C SER A 101 4.49 5.23 -21.38
N ALA A 102 5.67 4.62 -21.26
CA ALA A 102 6.90 5.35 -21.49
C ALA A 102 7.84 4.50 -22.34
N GLY A 103 7.86 4.78 -23.65
CA GLY A 103 8.87 4.29 -24.58
C GLY A 103 10.26 4.85 -24.27
N ARG A 104 10.83 4.50 -23.13
CA ARG A 104 12.25 4.55 -22.82
C ARG A 104 12.55 3.40 -21.86
N GLU A 105 12.90 2.27 -22.46
CA GLU A 105 13.55 1.18 -21.76
C GLU A 105 14.84 1.70 -21.12
N SER A 106 14.94 1.67 -19.81
CA SER A 106 16.24 1.67 -19.16
C SER A 106 16.79 0.24 -19.23
N ASP A 107 17.85 0.06 -19.97
CA ASP A 107 18.47 -1.20 -20.37
C ASP A 107 19.02 -2.09 -19.23
N ASN A 108 18.69 -1.85 -17.97
CA ASN A 108 19.29 -2.51 -16.81
C ASN A 108 18.34 -3.18 -15.82
N ILE A 109 17.06 -3.31 -16.13
CA ILE A 109 16.14 -4.11 -15.30
C ILE A 109 16.07 -5.50 -15.92
N SER A 110 16.38 -6.53 -15.14
CA SER A 110 16.30 -7.91 -15.64
C SER A 110 14.90 -8.17 -16.21
N ARG A 111 14.79 -8.81 -17.38
CA ARG A 111 13.53 -9.09 -18.07
C ARG A 111 12.51 -9.84 -17.22
N SER A 112 12.95 -10.54 -16.18
CA SER A 112 12.09 -11.21 -15.20
C SER A 112 11.40 -10.21 -14.25
N THR A 113 12.10 -9.18 -13.76
CA THR A 113 11.54 -8.14 -12.90
C THR A 113 10.55 -7.29 -13.68
N ALA A 114 10.89 -6.91 -14.93
CA ALA A 114 9.97 -6.18 -15.80
C ALA A 114 8.67 -6.95 -16.13
N ARG A 115 8.72 -8.28 -16.28
CA ARG A 115 7.53 -9.11 -16.47
C ARG A 115 6.65 -9.21 -15.23
N LEU A 116 7.22 -9.20 -14.03
CA LEU A 116 6.48 -9.22 -12.77
C LEU A 116 5.86 -7.85 -12.45
N GLU A 117 6.55 -6.76 -12.78
CA GLU A 117 6.04 -5.39 -12.66
C GLU A 117 4.90 -5.08 -13.66
N LEU A 118 4.85 -5.76 -14.80
CA LEU A 118 3.83 -5.60 -15.83
C LEU A 118 2.47 -6.24 -15.49
N THR A 119 2.32 -6.93 -14.36
CA THR A 119 1.18 -7.82 -14.16
C THR A 119 0.21 -7.46 -13.05
N CYS A 120 0.46 -6.47 -12.19
CA CYS A 120 -0.50 -6.03 -11.18
C CYS A 120 -1.27 -4.79 -11.66
N THR A 121 -2.50 -4.98 -12.07
CA THR A 121 -3.40 -3.90 -12.49
C THR A 121 -4.22 -3.36 -11.31
N PRO A 122 -4.77 -2.13 -11.38
CA PRO A 122 -5.74 -1.66 -10.39
C PRO A 122 -6.97 -2.57 -10.25
N ASP A 123 -7.39 -3.26 -11.31
CA ASP A 123 -8.48 -4.24 -11.26
C ASP A 123 -8.09 -5.46 -10.40
N ASP A 124 -6.86 -5.97 -10.50
CA ASP A 124 -6.38 -7.06 -9.66
C ASP A 124 -6.39 -6.68 -8.17
N VAL A 125 -5.98 -5.44 -7.86
CA VAL A 125 -6.04 -4.89 -6.50
C VAL A 125 -7.48 -4.80 -5.99
N GLY A 126 -8.40 -4.31 -6.83
CA GLY A 126 -9.82 -4.21 -6.50
C GLY A 126 -10.45 -5.57 -6.25
N GLU A 127 -10.14 -6.56 -7.08
CA GLU A 127 -10.61 -7.94 -6.92
C GLU A 127 -10.08 -8.58 -5.64
N LEU A 128 -8.77 -8.48 -5.38
CA LEU A 128 -8.15 -8.95 -4.14
C LEU A 128 -8.86 -8.32 -2.93
N ALA A 129 -8.95 -6.98 -2.89
CA ALA A 129 -9.57 -6.25 -1.79
C ALA A 129 -11.02 -6.68 -1.55
N SER A 130 -11.80 -6.83 -2.62
CA SER A 130 -13.21 -7.28 -2.54
C SER A 130 -13.34 -8.68 -1.95
N ARG A 131 -12.38 -9.55 -2.24
CA ARG A 131 -12.37 -10.95 -1.79
C ARG A 131 -11.91 -11.09 -0.35
N VAL A 132 -10.77 -10.49 0.01
CA VAL A 132 -10.10 -10.76 1.29
C VAL A 132 -10.54 -9.84 2.43
N LEU A 133 -11.00 -8.62 2.12
CA LEU A 133 -11.46 -7.71 3.15
C LEU A 133 -12.80 -8.15 3.72
N LYS A 134 -12.94 -8.05 5.04
CA LYS A 134 -14.22 -8.17 5.74
C LYS A 134 -15.19 -7.07 5.31
N GLY A 135 -16.48 -7.22 5.61
CA GLY A 135 -17.44 -6.14 5.44
C GLY A 135 -17.00 -4.88 6.18
N ARG A 136 -16.95 -3.72 5.49
CA ARG A 136 -16.40 -2.45 5.99
C ARG A 136 -14.88 -2.45 6.22
N GLY A 137 -14.16 -3.51 5.81
CA GLY A 137 -12.70 -3.54 5.78
C GLY A 137 -12.12 -2.44 4.88
N ARG A 138 -10.87 -2.07 5.11
CA ARG A 138 -10.25 -0.88 4.52
C ARG A 138 -9.07 -1.22 3.64
N LEU A 139 -9.01 -0.58 2.49
CA LEU A 139 -7.83 -0.55 1.62
C LEU A 139 -7.10 0.77 1.81
N PHE A 140 -5.79 0.70 1.99
CA PHE A 140 -4.87 1.84 2.00
C PHE A 140 -3.88 1.68 0.86
N ALA A 141 -3.77 2.69 0.01
CA ALA A 141 -2.84 2.65 -1.11
C ALA A 141 -2.07 3.96 -1.26
N VAL A 142 -0.86 3.86 -1.76
CA VAL A 142 -0.13 4.95 -2.38
C VAL A 142 -0.07 4.66 -3.88
N PHE A 143 -0.30 5.67 -4.72
CA PHE A 143 -0.34 5.48 -6.17
C PHE A 143 0.02 6.76 -6.92
N ALA A 144 0.42 6.63 -8.20
CA ALA A 144 0.76 7.78 -9.03
C ALA A 144 -0.47 8.66 -9.29
N SER A 145 -0.35 9.98 -9.08
CA SER A 145 -1.47 10.93 -9.24
C SER A 145 -2.01 10.97 -10.67
N SER A 146 -1.15 10.75 -11.66
CA SER A 146 -1.54 10.69 -13.07
C SER A 146 -2.47 9.52 -13.43
N ARG A 147 -2.69 8.59 -12.52
CA ARG A 147 -3.55 7.40 -12.70
C ARG A 147 -4.65 7.28 -11.64
N LEU A 148 -4.98 8.38 -10.99
CA LEU A 148 -6.00 8.41 -9.93
C LEU A 148 -7.38 7.99 -10.46
N ASP A 149 -7.75 8.43 -11.65
CA ASP A 149 -8.99 8.10 -12.34
C ASP A 149 -9.13 6.60 -12.59
N VAL A 150 -8.07 5.98 -13.12
CA VAL A 150 -8.01 4.52 -13.37
C VAL A 150 -8.14 3.74 -12.06
N PHE A 151 -7.41 4.18 -11.01
CA PHE A 151 -7.46 3.53 -9.71
C PHE A 151 -8.86 3.62 -9.07
N ILE A 152 -9.46 4.81 -9.04
CA ILE A 152 -10.81 5.00 -8.48
C ILE A 152 -11.84 4.16 -9.23
N ASN A 153 -11.79 4.16 -10.57
CA ASN A 153 -12.71 3.37 -11.38
C ASN A 153 -12.62 1.87 -11.08
N ALA A 154 -11.39 1.33 -11.00
CA ALA A 154 -11.17 -0.06 -10.63
C ALA A 154 -11.72 -0.37 -9.22
N MET A 155 -11.44 0.47 -8.22
CA MET A 155 -11.95 0.26 -6.87
C MET A 155 -13.47 0.24 -6.82
N MET A 156 -14.13 1.18 -7.50
CA MET A 156 -15.59 1.29 -7.54
C MET A 156 -16.25 0.07 -8.22
N LYS A 157 -15.64 -0.47 -9.29
CA LYS A 157 -16.06 -1.71 -9.96
C LYS A 157 -16.19 -2.89 -8.99
N PHE A 158 -15.29 -2.98 -8.01
CA PHE A 158 -15.26 -4.05 -7.00
C PHE A 158 -15.94 -3.67 -5.66
N LYS A 159 -16.71 -2.58 -5.62
CA LYS A 159 -17.41 -2.08 -4.42
C LYS A 159 -16.45 -1.70 -3.27
N ILE A 160 -15.26 -1.26 -3.62
CA ILE A 160 -14.27 -0.69 -2.71
C ILE A 160 -14.35 0.84 -2.86
N THR A 161 -15.13 1.49 -2.01
CA THR A 161 -15.49 2.90 -2.16
C THR A 161 -14.41 3.83 -1.59
N PRO A 162 -13.84 4.76 -2.38
CA PRO A 162 -12.92 5.78 -1.89
C PRO A 162 -13.57 6.65 -0.81
N LYS A 163 -12.85 6.89 0.28
CA LYS A 163 -13.36 7.65 1.45
C LYS A 163 -12.49 8.82 1.85
N ARG A 164 -11.18 8.71 1.67
CA ARG A 164 -10.24 9.78 1.95
C ARG A 164 -9.12 9.75 0.93
N LEU A 165 -8.74 10.91 0.47
CA LEU A 165 -7.64 11.11 -0.48
C LEU A 165 -6.74 12.24 0.03
N LYS A 166 -5.44 12.01 0.02
CA LYS A 166 -4.42 13.00 0.35
C LYS A 166 -3.40 13.07 -0.78
N PRO A 167 -3.39 14.16 -1.56
CA PRO A 167 -2.36 14.37 -2.58
C PRO A 167 -1.00 14.67 -1.91
N VAL A 168 0.08 14.23 -2.55
CA VAL A 168 1.44 14.50 -2.12
C VAL A 168 2.17 15.27 -3.21
N TYR A 169 2.62 16.46 -2.87
CA TYR A 169 3.31 17.37 -3.78
C TYR A 169 4.80 17.41 -3.46
N PRO A 170 5.68 17.23 -4.45
CA PRO A 170 7.12 17.40 -4.26
C PRO A 170 7.49 18.80 -3.71
N LYS A 171 6.81 19.85 -4.22
CA LYS A 171 6.88 21.24 -3.78
C LYS A 171 5.52 21.89 -3.90
N ARG A 172 5.31 23.04 -3.23
CA ARG A 172 4.02 23.77 -3.19
C ARG A 172 3.43 24.07 -4.57
N ASN A 173 4.26 24.43 -5.52
CA ASN A 173 3.86 24.89 -6.87
C ASN A 173 4.17 23.83 -7.96
N SER A 174 4.26 22.55 -7.60
CA SER A 174 4.43 21.45 -8.54
C SER A 174 3.13 20.66 -8.70
N ASP A 175 3.05 19.82 -9.71
CA ASP A 175 1.98 18.83 -9.80
C ASP A 175 2.12 17.77 -8.70
N SER A 176 1.01 17.17 -8.31
CA SER A 176 1.03 16.05 -7.37
C SER A 176 1.69 14.84 -8.02
N GLY A 177 2.73 14.30 -7.38
CA GLY A 177 3.44 13.11 -7.85
C GLY A 177 2.68 11.83 -7.55
N ILE A 178 2.21 11.71 -6.31
CA ILE A 178 1.48 10.55 -5.79
C ILE A 178 0.30 11.00 -4.95
N PHE A 179 -0.61 10.08 -4.69
CA PHE A 179 -1.68 10.26 -3.71
C PHE A 179 -1.69 9.10 -2.71
N LEU A 180 -2.18 9.39 -1.51
CA LEU A 180 -2.54 8.42 -0.50
C LEU A 180 -4.06 8.30 -0.47
N ILE A 181 -4.59 7.09 -0.56
CA ILE A 181 -6.03 6.88 -0.58
C ILE A 181 -6.45 5.82 0.43
N GLU A 182 -7.60 6.05 1.05
CA GLU A 182 -8.31 5.09 1.89
C GLU A 182 -9.64 4.79 1.25
N CYS A 183 -9.88 3.51 0.98
CA CYS A 183 -11.15 3.01 0.47
C CYS A 183 -11.78 2.05 1.48
N VAL A 184 -13.11 1.87 1.40
CA VAL A 184 -13.86 1.00 2.31
C VAL A 184 -14.71 0.04 1.50
N LYS A 185 -14.60 -1.27 1.78
CA LYS A 185 -15.46 -2.28 1.17
C LYS A 185 -16.91 -2.03 1.55
N HIS A 186 -17.79 -1.95 0.53
CA HIS A 186 -19.20 -1.58 0.66
C HIS A 186 -19.41 -0.24 1.40
N GLY A 187 -18.49 0.71 1.21
CA GLY A 187 -18.64 2.06 1.75
C GLY A 187 -19.77 2.82 1.07
N GLY A 188 -20.48 3.67 1.82
CA GLY A 188 -21.42 4.63 1.24
C GLY A 188 -20.72 5.72 0.42
N GLN A 189 -21.48 6.63 -0.19
CA GLN A 189 -20.96 7.79 -0.93
C GLN A 189 -20.19 8.77 -0.03
N GLY A 190 -19.45 9.67 -0.65
CA GLY A 190 -18.68 10.76 -0.02
C GLY A 190 -17.19 10.45 0.06
N LEU A 191 -16.40 11.30 -0.59
CA LEU A 191 -14.94 11.30 -0.60
C LEU A 191 -14.45 12.59 0.06
N ILE A 192 -13.58 12.47 1.04
CA ILE A 192 -12.95 13.60 1.72
C ILE A 192 -11.57 13.85 1.10
N PHE A 193 -11.40 15.01 0.50
CA PHE A 193 -10.09 15.51 0.10
C PHE A 193 -9.40 16.11 1.32
N MET A 194 -8.27 15.52 1.69
CA MET A 194 -7.44 16.01 2.79
C MET A 194 -6.53 17.14 2.30
N PRO A 195 -6.10 18.04 3.19
CA PRO A 195 -5.02 18.97 2.85
C PRO A 195 -3.82 18.21 2.26
N PRO A 196 -3.17 18.76 1.23
CA PRO A 196 -2.04 18.10 0.58
C PRO A 196 -0.84 17.99 1.53
N LEU A 197 -0.06 16.92 1.41
CA LEU A 197 1.27 16.84 1.98
C LEU A 197 2.26 17.48 1.01
N ILE A 198 3.01 18.45 1.47
CA ILE A 198 4.12 19.06 0.72
C ILE A 198 5.42 18.43 1.21
N VAL A 199 6.21 17.86 0.29
CA VAL A 199 7.45 17.16 0.65
C VAL A 199 8.55 18.14 1.03
N ARG A 200 8.73 19.21 0.24
CA ARG A 200 9.75 20.25 0.47
C ARG A 200 9.12 21.62 0.53
N ASP A 201 9.62 22.43 1.46
CA ASP A 201 9.28 23.85 1.56
C ASP A 201 9.94 24.69 0.43
N ASP A 202 9.74 25.99 0.48
CA ASP A 202 10.25 26.92 -0.52
C ASP A 202 11.80 27.04 -0.46
N ASP A 203 12.41 26.74 0.67
CA ASP A 203 13.87 26.70 0.87
C ASP A 203 14.49 25.34 0.47
N GLY A 204 13.65 24.35 0.09
CA GLY A 204 14.08 23.03 -0.35
C GLY A 204 14.28 22.03 0.80
N ASN A 205 13.98 22.40 2.06
CA ASN A 205 14.02 21.50 3.20
C ASN A 205 12.80 20.58 3.24
N TYR A 206 12.89 19.43 3.92
CA TYR A 206 11.73 18.59 4.19
C TYR A 206 10.78 19.31 5.17
N THR A 207 9.50 19.27 4.84
CA THR A 207 8.46 19.87 5.71
C THR A 207 8.31 19.10 7.02
N GLN A 208 7.85 19.78 8.05
CA GLN A 208 7.59 19.13 9.35
C GLN A 208 6.55 18.01 9.22
N GLU A 209 5.54 18.18 8.37
CA GLU A 209 4.53 17.15 8.13
C GLU A 209 5.13 15.86 7.55
N LEU A 210 6.08 15.98 6.60
CA LEU A 210 6.81 14.81 6.11
C LEU A 210 7.66 14.18 7.21
N LEU A 211 8.41 14.98 7.98
CA LEU A 211 9.25 14.47 9.07
C LEU A 211 8.40 13.76 10.13
N ASP A 212 7.20 14.25 10.43
CA ASP A 212 6.28 13.62 11.36
C ASP A 212 5.76 12.27 10.84
N ALA A 213 5.64 12.10 9.52
CA ALA A 213 5.29 10.81 8.93
C ALA A 213 6.36 9.72 9.12
N TYR A 214 7.59 10.10 9.48
CA TYR A 214 8.70 9.17 9.80
C TYR A 214 8.80 8.81 11.29
N LYS A 215 7.96 9.38 12.17
CA LYS A 215 7.93 9.07 13.60
C LYS A 215 6.97 7.89 13.84
N PHE A 216 7.55 6.71 14.09
CA PHE A 216 6.83 5.47 14.41
C PHE A 216 7.17 4.99 15.80
#